data_28708558912854b0d60005c1b058d826
#
_entry.id   28708558912854b0d60005c1b058d826
#
_cell.length_a   1.000
_cell.length_b   1.000
_cell.length_c   1.000
_cell.angle_alpha   90.00
_cell.angle_beta   90.00
_cell.angle_gamma   90.00
#
_symmetry.space_group_name_H-M   'P 1'
#
loop_
_entity.id
_entity.type
_entity.pdbx_description
1 polymer ?
#
loop_
_entity_poly.entity_id
_entity_poly.type
_entity_poly.pdbx_seq_one_letter_code
_entity_poly.pdbx_strand_id
1 'polypeptide(L)'
;VPDTTEVKIDKKTNTLIREGVPSILNPDDSNALEEALRLKDIYKDCTVTVVSMGPPQAKEMLRECLAMGADEAVLVSDRAFGGSDTWATSNALAAAIRKLGDYDLILSGRQAIDGDTAQVGPQIAEKLDLPQVTYVQKLDIDGNTLKVERALENGFEKIELQMPALLTAVKELNEPRHMYIDKIF
;
A
#
# COMPACT_ATOMS: atom_id res chain seq x y z
N VAL A 1 -4.15 -3.04 -8.64
CA VAL A 1 -3.66 -3.96 -9.69
C VAL A 1 -4.79 -4.35 -10.63
N PRO A 2 -4.54 -4.75 -11.89
CA PRO A 2 -5.58 -5.22 -12.79
C PRO A 2 -6.17 -6.57 -12.33
N ASP A 3 -7.49 -6.71 -12.42
CA ASP A 3 -8.21 -7.96 -12.14
C ASP A 3 -8.17 -8.89 -13.37
N THR A 4 -7.04 -9.51 -13.62
CA THR A 4 -6.88 -10.46 -14.72
C THR A 4 -5.69 -11.39 -14.52
N THR A 5 -5.86 -12.64 -14.92
CA THR A 5 -4.77 -13.61 -15.04
C THR A 5 -4.12 -13.55 -16.43
N GLU A 6 -4.77 -12.89 -17.40
CA GLU A 6 -4.26 -12.73 -18.76
C GLU A 6 -3.83 -11.27 -18.99
N VAL A 7 -2.53 -11.04 -18.93
CA VAL A 7 -1.94 -9.73 -19.15
C VAL A 7 -1.75 -9.50 -20.66
N LYS A 8 -2.35 -8.42 -21.18
CA LYS A 8 -2.11 -7.97 -22.57
C LYS A 8 -1.02 -6.91 -22.59
N ILE A 9 -0.01 -7.12 -23.42
CA ILE A 9 1.11 -6.18 -23.61
C ILE A 9 0.91 -5.45 -24.94
N ASP A 10 0.99 -4.13 -24.93
CA ASP A 10 1.11 -3.34 -26.15
C ASP A 10 2.48 -3.61 -26.78
N LYS A 11 2.48 -4.22 -27.97
CA LYS A 11 3.70 -4.60 -28.69
C LYS A 11 4.53 -3.40 -29.17
N LYS A 12 3.95 -2.19 -29.21
CA LYS A 12 4.68 -0.97 -29.65
C LYS A 12 5.40 -0.28 -28.50
N THR A 13 4.77 -0.24 -27.33
CA THR A 13 5.29 0.45 -26.16
C THR A 13 5.89 -0.49 -25.13
N ASN A 14 5.68 -1.80 -25.29
CA ASN A 14 6.07 -2.85 -24.35
C ASN A 14 5.51 -2.62 -22.93
N THR A 15 4.33 -1.99 -22.84
CA THR A 15 3.65 -1.70 -21.57
C THR A 15 2.38 -2.54 -21.42
N LEU A 16 1.96 -2.74 -20.18
CA LEU A 16 0.71 -3.40 -19.85
C LEU A 16 -0.50 -2.57 -20.31
N ILE A 17 -1.41 -3.20 -21.08
CA ILE A 17 -2.70 -2.62 -21.45
C ILE A 17 -3.63 -2.80 -20.26
N ARG A 18 -3.91 -1.72 -19.52
CA ARG A 18 -4.84 -1.69 -18.38
C ARG A 18 -6.23 -1.17 -18.75
N GLU A 19 -6.39 -0.66 -19.96
CA GLU A 19 -7.66 -0.10 -20.45
C GLU A 19 -8.71 -1.21 -20.58
N GLY A 20 -9.88 -0.99 -19.97
CA GLY A 20 -10.99 -1.97 -19.97
C GLY A 20 -10.85 -3.15 -19.01
N VAL A 21 -9.78 -3.21 -18.21
CA VAL A 21 -9.63 -4.20 -17.15
C VAL A 21 -9.98 -3.56 -15.81
N PRO A 22 -10.91 -4.13 -15.01
CA PRO A 22 -11.18 -3.64 -13.66
C PRO A 22 -9.91 -3.59 -12.81
N SER A 23 -9.84 -2.63 -11.90
CA SER A 23 -8.76 -2.55 -10.92
C SER A 23 -9.26 -3.07 -9.58
N ILE A 24 -8.52 -3.96 -8.97
CA ILE A 24 -8.78 -4.48 -7.63
C ILE A 24 -7.70 -4.02 -6.66
N LEU A 25 -8.02 -4.03 -5.37
CA LEU A 25 -7.04 -3.85 -4.32
C LEU A 25 -6.05 -5.02 -4.36
N ASN A 26 -4.76 -4.71 -4.40
CA ASN A 26 -3.73 -5.73 -4.39
C ASN A 26 -3.76 -6.51 -3.07
N PRO A 27 -3.65 -7.85 -3.08
CA PRO A 27 -3.80 -8.67 -1.86
C PRO A 27 -2.91 -8.23 -0.70
N ASP A 28 -1.62 -8.05 -0.90
CA ASP A 28 -0.69 -7.63 0.16
C ASP A 28 -1.01 -6.19 0.63
N ASP A 29 -1.52 -5.29 -0.24
CA ASP A 29 -1.97 -3.95 0.15
C ASP A 29 -3.29 -4.00 0.92
N SER A 30 -4.13 -5.00 0.68
CA SER A 30 -5.33 -5.25 1.49
C SER A 30 -4.96 -5.60 2.94
N ASN A 31 -3.89 -6.38 3.16
CA ASN A 31 -3.38 -6.65 4.51
C ASN A 31 -2.78 -5.39 5.16
N ALA A 32 -2.09 -4.56 4.38
CA ALA A 32 -1.58 -3.27 4.87
C ALA A 32 -2.72 -2.33 5.29
N LEU A 33 -3.79 -2.24 4.48
CA LEU A 33 -4.99 -1.46 4.81
C LEU A 33 -5.68 -2.00 6.06
N GLU A 34 -5.87 -3.32 6.16
CA GLU A 34 -6.49 -3.93 7.35
C GLU A 34 -5.69 -3.60 8.61
N GLU A 35 -4.35 -3.64 8.56
CA GLU A 35 -3.56 -3.28 9.73
C GLU A 35 -3.74 -1.82 10.13
N ALA A 36 -3.78 -0.90 9.16
CA ALA A 36 -4.09 0.51 9.43
C ALA A 36 -5.48 0.68 10.07
N LEU A 37 -6.49 -0.06 9.59
CA LEU A 37 -7.84 -0.01 10.14
C LEU A 37 -7.91 -0.64 11.55
N ARG A 38 -7.14 -1.69 11.84
CA ARG A 38 -7.02 -2.26 13.19
C ARG A 38 -6.38 -1.27 14.16
N LEU A 39 -5.35 -0.54 13.73
CA LEU A 39 -4.76 0.54 14.52
C LEU A 39 -5.78 1.65 14.77
N LYS A 40 -6.57 2.03 13.78
CA LYS A 40 -7.66 3.00 13.93
C LYS A 40 -8.75 2.54 14.91
N ASP A 41 -9.06 1.24 14.95
CA ASP A 41 -10.02 0.69 15.92
C ASP A 41 -9.50 0.81 17.36
N ILE A 42 -8.18 0.73 17.56
CA ILE A 42 -7.51 0.83 18.86
C ILE A 42 -7.29 2.29 19.27
N TYR A 43 -6.78 3.11 18.34
CA TYR A 43 -6.42 4.51 18.57
C TYR A 43 -7.46 5.44 17.95
N LYS A 44 -8.31 6.06 18.78
CA LYS A 44 -9.45 6.88 18.32
C LYS A 44 -9.07 8.13 17.53
N ASP A 45 -7.88 8.65 17.74
CA ASP A 45 -7.36 9.83 17.02
C ASP A 45 -6.56 9.43 15.77
N CYS A 46 -6.64 8.17 15.33
CA CYS A 46 -5.97 7.67 14.15
C CYS A 46 -6.79 7.95 12.89
N THR A 47 -6.15 8.56 11.89
CA THR A 47 -6.71 8.79 10.55
C THR A 47 -5.99 7.90 9.54
N VAL A 48 -6.75 7.27 8.65
CA VAL A 48 -6.21 6.39 7.60
C VAL A 48 -6.45 7.01 6.23
N THR A 49 -5.37 7.41 5.57
CA THR A 49 -5.37 7.92 4.19
C THR A 49 -4.77 6.89 3.24
N VAL A 50 -5.54 6.46 2.25
CA VAL A 50 -5.07 5.54 1.21
C VAL A 50 -4.54 6.33 0.02
N VAL A 51 -3.32 6.01 -0.41
CA VAL A 51 -2.68 6.65 -1.58
C VAL A 51 -2.39 5.59 -2.64
N SER A 52 -2.82 5.82 -3.85
CA SER A 52 -2.53 4.92 -4.98
C SER A 52 -2.12 5.71 -6.22
N MET A 53 -1.13 5.19 -6.97
CA MET A 53 -0.77 5.70 -8.28
C MET A 53 -1.34 4.77 -9.35
N GLY A 54 -2.12 5.34 -10.27
CA GLY A 54 -2.74 4.53 -11.32
C GLY A 54 -3.59 5.33 -12.30
N PRO A 55 -4.19 4.65 -13.28
CA PRO A 55 -5.10 5.27 -14.23
C PRO A 55 -6.40 5.69 -13.54
N PRO A 56 -7.22 6.59 -14.15
CA PRO A 56 -8.45 7.10 -13.54
C PRO A 56 -9.43 6.04 -13.05
N GLN A 57 -9.48 4.87 -13.68
CA GLN A 57 -10.34 3.75 -13.25
C GLN A 57 -9.97 3.15 -11.88
N ALA A 58 -8.74 3.36 -11.40
CA ALA A 58 -8.33 2.94 -10.06
C ALA A 58 -9.12 3.64 -8.94
N LYS A 59 -9.90 4.69 -9.28
CA LYS A 59 -10.81 5.37 -8.38
C LYS A 59 -11.87 4.43 -7.78
N GLU A 60 -12.32 3.43 -8.52
CA GLU A 60 -13.33 2.48 -8.02
C GLU A 60 -12.75 1.63 -6.88
N MET A 61 -11.53 1.11 -7.04
CA MET A 61 -10.81 0.40 -5.98
C MET A 61 -10.60 1.28 -4.73
N LEU A 62 -10.30 2.57 -4.91
CA LEU A 62 -10.17 3.51 -3.78
C LEU A 62 -11.49 3.73 -3.03
N ARG A 63 -12.64 3.69 -3.73
CA ARG A 63 -13.95 3.70 -3.08
C ARG A 63 -14.18 2.46 -2.22
N GLU A 64 -13.70 1.29 -2.65
CA GLU A 64 -13.74 0.08 -1.84
C GLU A 64 -12.92 0.25 -0.56
N CYS A 65 -11.74 0.86 -0.62
CA CYS A 65 -10.93 1.16 0.57
C CYS A 65 -11.66 2.09 1.55
N LEU A 66 -12.38 3.11 1.05
CA LEU A 66 -13.23 3.98 1.88
C LEU A 66 -14.40 3.19 2.50
N ALA A 67 -15.04 2.28 1.74
CA ALA A 67 -16.09 1.40 2.25
C ALA A 67 -15.57 0.40 3.30
N MET A 68 -14.29 0.02 3.26
CA MET A 68 -13.65 -0.76 4.31
C MET A 68 -13.39 0.03 5.59
N GLY A 69 -13.36 1.36 5.53
CA GLY A 69 -13.23 2.21 6.72
C GLY A 69 -12.11 3.24 6.69
N ALA A 70 -11.38 3.37 5.60
CA ALA A 70 -10.43 4.47 5.41
C ALA A 70 -11.16 5.83 5.46
N ASP A 71 -10.47 6.88 5.92
CA ASP A 71 -11.03 8.23 6.03
C ASP A 71 -10.89 9.01 4.75
N GLU A 72 -9.75 8.85 4.09
CA GLU A 72 -9.41 9.54 2.87
C GLU A 72 -8.79 8.62 1.83
N ALA A 73 -8.97 8.97 0.56
CA ALA A 73 -8.35 8.24 -0.55
C ALA A 73 -7.83 9.23 -1.61
N VAL A 74 -6.58 9.06 -2.00
CA VAL A 74 -5.88 9.93 -2.95
C VAL A 74 -5.41 9.12 -4.14
N LEU A 75 -5.86 9.50 -5.33
CA LEU A 75 -5.40 8.95 -6.59
C LEU A 75 -4.36 9.88 -7.23
N VAL A 76 -3.15 9.38 -7.38
CA VAL A 76 -2.07 10.02 -8.14
C VAL A 76 -2.16 9.55 -9.59
N SER A 77 -2.69 10.38 -10.48
CA SER A 77 -2.99 9.97 -11.85
C SER A 77 -2.58 11.02 -12.87
N ASP A 78 -1.75 10.62 -13.81
CA ASP A 78 -1.38 11.39 -15.00
C ASP A 78 -0.99 10.42 -16.12
N ARG A 79 -1.18 10.83 -17.38
CA ARG A 79 -0.72 10.03 -18.54
C ARG A 79 0.80 9.85 -18.56
N ALA A 80 1.55 10.80 -18.03
CA ALA A 80 3.00 10.73 -17.92
C ALA A 80 3.50 9.59 -17.02
N PHE A 81 2.66 9.05 -16.14
CA PHE A 81 3.00 7.92 -15.29
C PHE A 81 2.87 6.55 -15.98
N GLY A 82 2.31 6.53 -17.20
CA GLY A 82 2.21 5.28 -17.97
C GLY A 82 3.59 4.73 -18.31
N GLY A 83 3.83 3.43 -17.97
CA GLY A 83 5.13 2.79 -18.19
C GLY A 83 6.22 3.13 -17.17
N SER A 84 5.88 3.78 -16.06
CA SER A 84 6.82 4.03 -14.96
C SER A 84 7.39 2.73 -14.40
N ASP A 85 8.70 2.69 -14.23
CA ASP A 85 9.37 1.66 -13.43
C ASP A 85 9.18 1.90 -11.91
N THR A 86 9.79 1.07 -11.09
CA THR A 86 9.69 1.18 -9.63
C THR A 86 10.29 2.48 -9.10
N TRP A 87 11.35 2.98 -9.75
CA TRP A 87 11.99 4.24 -9.36
C TRP A 87 11.08 5.44 -9.62
N ALA A 88 10.49 5.55 -10.80
CA ALA A 88 9.56 6.62 -11.14
C ALA A 88 8.28 6.54 -10.30
N THR A 89 7.74 5.33 -10.09
CA THR A 89 6.57 5.08 -9.26
C THR A 89 6.80 5.54 -7.81
N SER A 90 7.92 5.14 -7.22
CA SER A 90 8.26 5.53 -5.84
C SER A 90 8.54 7.02 -5.71
N ASN A 91 9.08 7.69 -6.74
CA ASN A 91 9.24 9.16 -6.76
C ASN A 91 7.88 9.87 -6.72
N ALA A 92 6.94 9.45 -7.56
CA ALA A 92 5.60 10.05 -7.62
C ALA A 92 4.85 9.86 -6.30
N LEU A 93 4.89 8.64 -5.73
CA LEU A 93 4.24 8.33 -4.46
C LEU A 93 4.89 9.08 -3.28
N ALA A 94 6.21 9.11 -3.19
CA ALA A 94 6.90 9.87 -2.13
C ALA A 94 6.60 11.37 -2.21
N ALA A 95 6.52 11.94 -3.42
CA ALA A 95 6.14 13.34 -3.62
C ALA A 95 4.68 13.60 -3.19
N ALA A 96 3.76 12.67 -3.50
CA ALA A 96 2.38 12.76 -3.06
C ALA A 96 2.26 12.68 -1.53
N ILE A 97 2.96 11.74 -0.89
CA ILE A 97 2.98 11.58 0.57
C ILE A 97 3.52 12.85 1.25
N ARG A 98 4.63 13.43 0.78
CA ARG A 98 5.13 14.70 1.31
C ARG A 98 4.11 15.83 1.21
N LYS A 99 3.32 15.86 0.14
CA LYS A 99 2.29 16.89 -0.08
C LYS A 99 1.08 16.70 0.83
N LEU A 100 0.78 15.48 1.24
CA LEU A 100 -0.32 15.19 2.16
C LEU A 100 0.00 15.65 3.58
N GLY A 101 1.27 15.74 3.94
CA GLY A 101 1.71 16.28 5.24
C GLY A 101 2.18 15.20 6.20
N ASP A 102 1.94 15.45 7.49
CA ASP A 102 2.47 14.62 8.57
C ASP A 102 1.82 13.23 8.62
N TYR A 103 2.62 12.25 8.96
CA TYR A 103 2.22 10.85 9.15
C TYR A 103 3.13 10.20 10.20
N ASP A 104 2.57 9.25 10.95
CA ASP A 104 3.32 8.46 11.93
C ASP A 104 3.78 7.12 11.35
N LEU A 105 2.97 6.53 10.47
CA LEU A 105 3.25 5.21 9.91
C LEU A 105 2.77 5.13 8.47
N ILE A 106 3.63 4.59 7.60
CA ILE A 106 3.29 4.23 6.23
C ILE A 106 3.25 2.71 6.13
N LEU A 107 2.12 2.18 5.68
CA LEU A 107 1.92 0.76 5.43
C LEU A 107 1.71 0.54 3.94
N SER A 108 2.37 -0.43 3.36
CA SER A 108 2.14 -0.90 2.00
C SER A 108 2.16 -2.42 1.95
N GLY A 109 1.61 -3.01 0.91
CA GLY A 109 1.87 -4.42 0.62
C GLY A 109 3.34 -4.65 0.30
N ARG A 110 3.80 -5.89 0.48
CA ARG A 110 5.15 -6.31 0.10
C ARG A 110 5.42 -6.00 -1.37
N GLN A 111 4.47 -6.32 -2.25
CA GLN A 111 4.59 -6.14 -3.69
C GLN A 111 3.21 -6.12 -4.38
N ALA A 112 3.17 -5.56 -5.59
CA ALA A 112 2.03 -5.69 -6.47
C ALA A 112 2.12 -7.01 -7.25
N ILE A 113 1.00 -7.75 -7.38
CA ILE A 113 0.97 -9.06 -8.04
C ILE A 113 1.19 -8.99 -9.55
N ASP A 114 1.04 -7.82 -10.16
CA ASP A 114 1.27 -7.59 -11.59
C ASP A 114 2.72 -7.21 -11.91
N GLY A 115 3.43 -6.58 -10.98
CA GLY A 115 4.82 -6.16 -11.14
C GLY A 115 5.85 -7.06 -10.48
N ASP A 116 5.48 -7.70 -9.38
CA ASP A 116 6.23 -8.71 -8.61
C ASP A 116 7.67 -8.31 -8.24
N THR A 117 7.89 -7.01 -7.93
CA THR A 117 9.24 -6.46 -7.72
C THR A 117 9.63 -6.32 -6.26
N ALA A 118 8.68 -6.15 -5.33
CA ALA A 118 8.88 -5.87 -3.91
C ALA A 118 9.80 -4.65 -3.63
N GLN A 119 9.86 -3.68 -4.54
CA GLN A 119 10.81 -2.56 -4.49
C GLN A 119 10.18 -1.21 -4.12
N VAL A 120 8.90 -1.00 -4.46
CA VAL A 120 8.28 0.33 -4.36
C VAL A 120 8.21 0.82 -2.90
N GLY A 121 7.78 -0.03 -1.96
CA GLY A 121 7.75 0.30 -0.53
C GLY A 121 9.12 0.76 0.00
N PRO A 122 10.18 -0.08 -0.08
CA PRO A 122 11.52 0.29 0.31
C PRO A 122 12.06 1.57 -0.35
N GLN A 123 11.78 1.76 -1.64
CA GLN A 123 12.20 2.97 -2.35
C GLN A 123 11.45 4.22 -1.87
N ILE A 124 10.18 4.12 -1.50
CA ILE A 124 9.45 5.23 -0.86
C ILE A 124 10.10 5.59 0.47
N ALA A 125 10.40 4.60 1.32
CA ALA A 125 11.05 4.82 2.60
C ALA A 125 12.38 5.57 2.45
N GLU A 126 13.24 5.12 1.54
CA GLU A 126 14.51 5.78 1.23
C GLU A 126 14.32 7.23 0.78
N LYS A 127 13.34 7.49 -0.11
CA LYS A 127 13.04 8.84 -0.59
C LYS A 127 12.47 9.76 0.47
N LEU A 128 11.82 9.22 1.49
CA LEU A 128 11.26 9.96 2.62
C LEU A 128 12.20 10.03 3.83
N ASP A 129 13.38 9.41 3.75
CA ASP A 129 14.36 9.29 4.83
C ASP A 129 13.76 8.64 6.08
N LEU A 130 13.02 7.53 5.88
CA LEU A 130 12.33 6.79 6.92
C LEU A 130 13.02 5.46 7.22
N PRO A 131 13.09 5.06 8.50
CA PRO A 131 13.36 3.68 8.86
C PRO A 131 12.28 2.77 8.27
N GLN A 132 12.67 1.53 7.91
CA GLN A 132 11.76 0.60 7.26
C GLN A 132 11.99 -0.84 7.69
N VAL A 133 10.90 -1.63 7.69
CA VAL A 133 10.95 -3.09 7.80
C VAL A 133 10.05 -3.69 6.73
N THR A 134 10.61 -4.62 5.97
CA THR A 134 9.89 -5.37 4.93
C THR A 134 9.39 -6.71 5.44
N TYR A 135 8.37 -7.30 4.77
CA TYR A 135 7.83 -8.63 5.07
C TYR A 135 7.28 -8.75 6.51
N VAL A 136 6.58 -7.73 6.97
CA VAL A 136 6.02 -7.70 8.33
C VAL A 136 4.82 -8.64 8.43
N GLN A 137 4.94 -9.62 9.35
CA GLN A 137 3.89 -10.59 9.68
C GLN A 137 3.26 -10.35 11.05
N LYS A 138 3.80 -9.43 11.86
CA LYS A 138 3.23 -9.02 13.13
C LYS A 138 3.67 -7.60 13.46
N LEU A 139 2.76 -6.81 14.02
CA LEU A 139 2.98 -5.44 14.46
C LEU A 139 2.35 -5.21 15.84
N ASP A 140 3.14 -4.73 16.77
CA ASP A 140 2.69 -4.19 18.05
C ASP A 140 3.26 -2.77 18.21
N ILE A 141 2.50 -1.85 18.82
CA ILE A 141 2.90 -0.46 19.05
C ILE A 141 2.93 -0.18 20.55
N ASP A 142 4.04 0.39 21.02
CA ASP A 142 4.27 0.78 22.40
C ASP A 142 4.78 2.23 22.44
N GLY A 143 3.86 3.17 22.66
CA GLY A 143 4.14 4.59 22.53
C GLY A 143 4.58 4.96 21.11
N ASN A 144 5.84 5.40 20.96
CA ASN A 144 6.44 5.74 19.67
C ASN A 144 7.28 4.59 19.07
N THR A 145 7.31 3.44 19.72
CA THR A 145 8.11 2.29 19.31
C THR A 145 7.25 1.25 18.61
N LEU A 146 7.65 0.87 17.41
CA LEU A 146 7.10 -0.26 16.68
C LEU A 146 7.89 -1.52 17.02
N LYS A 147 7.19 -2.58 17.42
CA LYS A 147 7.74 -3.92 17.62
C LYS A 147 7.19 -4.83 16.53
N VAL A 148 8.04 -5.23 15.60
CA VAL A 148 7.62 -5.99 14.42
C VAL A 148 8.28 -7.35 14.37
N GLU A 149 7.58 -8.33 13.79
CA GLU A 149 8.16 -9.59 13.37
C GLU A 149 8.23 -9.59 11.83
N ARG A 150 9.46 -9.69 11.31
CA ARG A 150 9.75 -9.80 9.89
C ARG A 150 9.83 -11.27 9.50
N ALA A 151 9.04 -11.68 8.51
CA ALA A 151 9.08 -13.05 7.99
C ALA A 151 10.40 -13.33 7.26
N LEU A 152 10.97 -14.50 7.50
CA LEU A 152 12.13 -15.06 6.81
C LEU A 152 11.78 -16.46 6.29
N GLU A 153 12.61 -17.05 5.43
CA GLU A 153 12.41 -18.40 4.89
C GLU A 153 12.28 -19.46 5.99
N ASN A 154 13.08 -19.35 7.07
CA ASN A 154 13.17 -20.33 8.14
C ASN A 154 12.86 -19.72 9.52
N GLY A 155 11.87 -18.83 9.61
CA GLY A 155 11.51 -18.22 10.89
C GLY A 155 11.17 -16.75 10.77
N PHE A 156 11.53 -15.96 11.78
CA PHE A 156 11.27 -14.52 11.78
C PHE A 156 12.33 -13.76 12.59
N GLU A 157 12.49 -12.49 12.29
CA GLU A 157 13.27 -11.54 13.10
C GLU A 157 12.32 -10.66 13.90
N LYS A 158 12.72 -10.35 15.15
CA LYS A 158 12.08 -9.30 15.95
C LYS A 158 12.90 -8.02 15.83
N ILE A 159 12.24 -6.95 15.40
CA ILE A 159 12.87 -5.67 15.15
C ILE A 159 12.08 -4.60 15.92
N GLU A 160 12.78 -3.70 16.58
CA GLU A 160 12.21 -2.50 17.18
C GLU A 160 12.70 -1.27 16.42
N LEU A 161 11.78 -0.36 16.08
CA LEU A 161 12.09 0.90 15.42
C LEU A 161 11.15 2.02 15.90
N GLN A 162 11.56 3.27 15.70
CA GLN A 162 10.77 4.44 16.10
C GLN A 162 9.93 4.94 14.92
N MET A 163 8.74 5.46 15.22
CA MET A 163 7.96 6.24 14.26
C MET A 163 8.58 7.64 14.04
N PRO A 164 8.43 8.26 12.85
CA PRO A 164 7.73 7.72 11.68
C PRO A 164 8.53 6.63 10.97
N ALA A 165 7.83 5.66 10.37
CA ALA A 165 8.45 4.52 9.71
C ALA A 165 7.60 4.02 8.52
N LEU A 166 8.21 3.21 7.64
CA LEU A 166 7.50 2.48 6.60
C LEU A 166 7.63 0.97 6.81
N LEU A 167 6.50 0.27 6.74
CA LEU A 167 6.44 -1.19 6.84
C LEU A 167 5.79 -1.78 5.59
N THR A 168 6.29 -2.94 5.13
CA THR A 168 5.62 -3.68 4.06
C THR A 168 5.00 -4.96 4.61
N ALA A 169 3.69 -5.11 4.40
CA ALA A 169 2.88 -6.21 4.92
C ALA A 169 2.95 -7.45 4.03
N VAL A 170 2.92 -8.61 4.65
CA VAL A 170 2.64 -9.89 4.00
C VAL A 170 1.29 -10.43 4.47
N LYS A 171 0.75 -11.41 3.76
CA LYS A 171 -0.57 -12.00 4.02
C LYS A 171 -0.74 -12.58 5.44
N GLU A 172 0.38 -12.99 6.07
CA GLU A 172 0.41 -13.57 7.41
C GLU A 172 0.14 -12.53 8.51
N LEU A 173 0.16 -11.23 8.19
CA LEU A 173 -0.04 -10.15 9.17
C LEU A 173 -1.45 -10.15 9.75
N ASN A 174 -2.47 -10.32 8.91
CA ASN A 174 -3.87 -10.31 9.32
C ASN A 174 -4.78 -10.88 8.22
N GLU A 175 -6.09 -10.97 8.52
CA GLU A 175 -7.15 -11.27 7.55
C GLU A 175 -7.94 -9.99 7.28
N PRO A 176 -7.95 -9.49 6.01
CA PRO A 176 -8.66 -8.28 5.66
C PRO A 176 -10.16 -8.37 5.89
N ARG A 177 -10.74 -7.30 6.46
CA ARG A 177 -12.19 -7.18 6.67
C ARG A 177 -12.93 -6.95 5.36
N HIS A 178 -14.22 -7.28 5.35
CA HIS A 178 -15.11 -6.92 4.26
C HIS A 178 -15.52 -5.44 4.33
N MET A 179 -15.97 -4.91 3.18
CA MET A 179 -16.59 -3.58 3.12
C MET A 179 -17.83 -3.48 3.99
N TYR A 180 -18.06 -2.34 4.60
CA TYR A 180 -19.31 -2.06 5.31
C TYR A 180 -20.41 -1.77 4.29
N ILE A 181 -21.54 -2.50 4.40
CA ILE A 181 -22.67 -2.41 3.45
C ILE A 181 -23.24 -0.99 3.38
N ASP A 182 -23.31 -0.29 4.50
CA ASP A 182 -23.79 1.09 4.62
C ASP A 182 -22.84 2.14 4.02
N LYS A 183 -21.63 1.76 3.67
CA LYS A 183 -20.61 2.64 3.03
C LYS A 183 -20.40 2.37 1.54
N ILE A 184 -21.11 1.41 0.98
CA ILE A 184 -21.00 1.04 -0.44
C ILE A 184 -21.79 2.01 -1.34
N PHE A 185 -22.76 2.79 -0.80
CA PHE A 185 -23.69 3.65 -1.53
C PHE A 185 -23.42 5.15 -1.31
#